data_7c447af4bc006e103e167c04b3b8e92c
#
_entry.id   7c447af4bc006e103e167c04b3b8e92c
#
_cell.length_a   1.000
_cell.length_b   1.000
_cell.length_c   1.000
_cell.angle_alpha   90.00
_cell.angle_beta   90.00
_cell.angle_gamma   90.00
#
_symmetry.space_group_name_H-M   'P 1'
#
loop_
_entity.id
_entity.type
_entity.pdbx_description
1 polymer ?
#
loop_
_entity_poly.entity_id
_entity_poly.type
_entity_poly.pdbx_seq_one_letter_code
_entity_poly.pdbx_strand_id
1 'polypeptide(L)'
;SGTYVLFHGQLSVPENYDAVKCLAKEVFAHTSLMLKVAGLNPPKHLERLLSNYANIELIRNPSDDEMTSLVRNAHVNLLLTKQSTGLKLKLLNSLFNGRFCVVNETMVEGTNLGNLCILFDKPSDLVAKLEDLFTVDFKAEELQRREDFFQKYYSNIDSGRTIVKNIYSNKGQDVDLL
;
A
#
# COMPACT_ATOMS: atom_id res chain seq x y z
N SER A 1 -7.30 -8.10 -15.88
CA SER A 1 -7.85 -7.71 -14.57
C SER A 1 -7.39 -8.70 -13.50
N GLY A 2 -7.26 -8.25 -12.25
CA GLY A 2 -7.03 -9.13 -11.09
C GLY A 2 -8.35 -9.67 -10.54
N THR A 3 -8.29 -10.71 -9.71
CA THR A 3 -9.50 -11.38 -9.19
C THR A 3 -9.63 -11.28 -7.67
N TYR A 4 -8.73 -10.58 -6.98
CA TYR A 4 -8.72 -10.50 -5.53
C TYR A 4 -8.20 -9.16 -5.02
N VAL A 5 -8.55 -8.85 -3.77
CA VAL A 5 -7.93 -7.81 -2.94
C VAL A 5 -6.77 -8.43 -2.18
N LEU A 6 -5.62 -7.77 -2.13
CA LEU A 6 -4.46 -8.20 -1.36
C LEU A 6 -4.24 -7.28 -0.16
N PHE A 7 -4.18 -7.85 1.02
CA PHE A 7 -3.56 -7.24 2.20
C PHE A 7 -2.25 -7.96 2.52
N HIS A 8 -1.17 -7.23 2.77
CA HIS A 8 0.09 -7.88 3.10
C HIS A 8 0.88 -7.14 4.19
N GLY A 9 1.70 -7.89 4.93
CA GLY A 9 2.56 -7.36 5.98
C GLY A 9 3.10 -8.43 6.91
N GLN A 10 3.87 -8.03 7.93
CA GLN A 10 4.30 -8.94 8.98
C GLN A 10 3.12 -9.18 9.94
N LEU A 11 2.50 -10.34 9.87
CA LEU A 11 1.24 -10.65 10.57
C LEU A 11 1.40 -10.90 12.07
N SER A 12 2.63 -11.07 12.55
CA SER A 12 2.95 -11.11 13.99
C SER A 12 2.93 -9.72 14.65
N VAL A 13 2.97 -8.63 13.86
CA VAL A 13 2.86 -7.27 14.37
C VAL A 13 1.40 -6.96 14.71
N PRO A 14 1.10 -6.52 15.95
CA PRO A 14 -0.27 -6.27 16.41
C PRO A 14 -1.07 -5.35 15.48
N GLU A 15 -0.47 -4.30 14.95
CA GLU A 15 -1.13 -3.38 14.03
C GLU A 15 -1.65 -4.08 12.76
N ASN A 16 -0.84 -4.93 12.13
CA ASN A 16 -1.24 -5.67 10.93
C ASN A 16 -2.29 -6.74 11.28
N TYR A 17 -2.15 -7.40 12.42
CA TYR A 17 -3.13 -8.35 12.91
C TYR A 17 -4.49 -7.68 13.14
N ASP A 18 -4.52 -6.55 13.84
CA ASP A 18 -5.75 -5.80 14.13
C ASP A 18 -6.40 -5.28 12.84
N ALA A 19 -5.60 -4.83 11.87
CA ALA A 19 -6.08 -4.41 10.55
C ALA A 19 -6.78 -5.59 9.83
N VAL A 20 -6.15 -6.76 9.77
CA VAL A 20 -6.74 -7.96 9.15
C VAL A 20 -8.02 -8.37 9.84
N LYS A 21 -8.03 -8.34 11.19
CA LYS A 21 -9.24 -8.67 11.98
C LYS A 21 -10.38 -7.70 11.69
N CYS A 22 -10.10 -6.42 11.59
CA CYS A 22 -11.08 -5.40 11.23
C CYS A 22 -11.61 -5.64 9.81
N LEU A 23 -10.71 -5.83 8.83
CA LEU A 23 -11.10 -6.13 7.45
C LEU A 23 -11.98 -7.36 7.34
N ALA A 24 -11.64 -8.46 8.02
CA ALA A 24 -12.43 -9.68 7.99
C ALA A 24 -13.86 -9.46 8.51
N LYS A 25 -13.99 -8.74 9.63
CA LYS A 25 -15.28 -8.56 10.31
C LYS A 25 -16.16 -7.45 9.71
N GLU A 26 -15.53 -6.31 9.39
CA GLU A 26 -16.27 -5.10 9.04
C GLU A 26 -16.41 -4.90 7.51
N VAL A 27 -15.60 -5.63 6.72
CA VAL A 27 -15.58 -5.47 5.27
C VAL A 27 -15.91 -6.80 4.58
N PHE A 28 -15.05 -7.80 4.71
CA PHE A 28 -15.16 -9.04 3.93
C PHE A 28 -16.26 -10.00 4.42
N ALA A 29 -16.82 -9.77 5.61
CA ALA A 29 -18.07 -10.42 6.03
C ALA A 29 -19.31 -9.92 5.26
N HIS A 30 -19.20 -8.79 4.56
CA HIS A 30 -20.32 -8.08 3.90
C HIS A 30 -20.19 -8.03 2.37
N THR A 31 -19.22 -8.75 1.79
CA THR A 31 -19.03 -8.85 0.33
C THR A 31 -18.58 -10.25 -0.07
N SER A 32 -18.78 -10.60 -1.34
CA SER A 32 -18.28 -11.85 -1.93
C SER A 32 -16.87 -11.72 -2.53
N LEU A 33 -16.26 -10.54 -2.48
CA LEU A 33 -14.92 -10.33 -3.00
C LEU A 33 -13.88 -11.16 -2.26
N MET A 34 -12.92 -11.73 -2.99
CA MET A 34 -11.84 -12.51 -2.41
C MET A 34 -10.79 -11.61 -1.78
N LEU A 35 -10.48 -11.82 -0.51
CA LEU A 35 -9.32 -11.25 0.18
C LEU A 35 -8.21 -12.29 0.29
N LYS A 36 -7.01 -11.95 -0.19
CA LYS A 36 -5.78 -12.66 0.14
C LYS A 36 -5.03 -11.88 1.21
N VAL A 37 -4.77 -12.54 2.33
CA VAL A 37 -3.94 -12.01 3.43
C VAL A 37 -2.60 -12.71 3.35
N ALA A 38 -1.53 -11.99 2.99
CA ALA A 38 -0.21 -12.56 2.82
C ALA A 38 0.79 -11.96 3.80
N GLY A 39 1.62 -12.78 4.44
CA GLY A 39 2.66 -12.24 5.30
C GLY A 39 3.36 -13.23 6.21
N LEU A 40 4.33 -12.66 6.95
CA LEU A 40 5.22 -13.44 7.78
C LEU A 40 4.62 -13.70 9.17
N ASN A 41 4.87 -14.92 9.66
CA ASN A 41 4.60 -15.34 11.04
C ASN A 41 3.16 -15.05 11.51
N PRO A 42 2.12 -15.50 10.78
CA PRO A 42 0.75 -15.34 11.24
C PRO A 42 0.53 -16.09 12.53
N PRO A 43 -0.06 -15.46 13.57
CA PRO A 43 -0.36 -16.15 14.80
C PRO A 43 -1.52 -17.13 14.61
N LYS A 44 -1.51 -18.27 15.31
CA LYS A 44 -2.53 -19.33 15.19
C LYS A 44 -3.97 -18.85 15.40
N HIS A 45 -4.16 -17.86 16.27
CA HIS A 45 -5.50 -17.32 16.51
C HIS A 45 -6.02 -16.47 15.32
N LEU A 46 -5.12 -15.84 14.55
CA LEU A 46 -5.49 -15.18 13.28
C LEU A 46 -5.91 -16.22 12.24
N GLU A 47 -5.16 -17.30 12.11
CA GLU A 47 -5.51 -18.41 11.20
C GLU A 47 -6.91 -18.97 11.50
N ARG A 48 -7.20 -19.23 12.78
CA ARG A 48 -8.54 -19.69 13.21
C ARG A 48 -9.65 -18.68 12.94
N LEU A 49 -9.35 -17.39 13.10
CA LEU A 49 -10.33 -16.34 12.78
C LEU A 49 -10.64 -16.33 11.28
N LEU A 50 -9.60 -16.33 10.43
CA LEU A 50 -9.77 -16.22 8.98
C LEU A 50 -10.42 -17.48 8.37
N SER A 51 -10.22 -18.65 8.95
CA SER A 51 -10.86 -19.89 8.49
C SER A 51 -12.40 -19.90 8.59
N ASN A 52 -12.99 -18.94 9.32
CA ASN A 52 -14.45 -18.79 9.36
C ASN A 52 -15.04 -18.04 8.14
N TYR A 53 -14.18 -17.53 7.24
CA TYR A 53 -14.60 -16.74 6.08
C TYR A 53 -14.22 -17.48 4.79
N ALA A 54 -15.21 -17.89 3.99
CA ALA A 54 -14.97 -18.64 2.76
C ALA A 54 -14.27 -17.81 1.66
N ASN A 55 -14.36 -16.49 1.75
CA ASN A 55 -13.77 -15.53 0.81
C ASN A 55 -12.46 -14.91 1.32
N ILE A 56 -11.82 -15.49 2.35
CA ILE A 56 -10.52 -15.04 2.85
C ILE A 56 -9.50 -16.17 2.77
N GLU A 57 -8.43 -15.95 2.04
CA GLU A 57 -7.29 -16.87 1.92
C GLU A 57 -6.08 -16.33 2.67
N LEU A 58 -5.49 -17.15 3.56
CA LEU A 58 -4.25 -16.81 4.27
C LEU A 58 -3.05 -17.47 3.58
N ILE A 59 -2.12 -16.65 3.11
CA ILE A 59 -0.85 -17.06 2.49
C ILE A 59 0.27 -16.81 3.49
N ARG A 60 0.81 -17.90 4.03
CA ARG A 60 1.80 -17.87 5.11
C ARG A 60 3.21 -17.84 4.57
N ASN A 61 4.00 -16.92 5.10
CA ASN A 61 5.44 -16.82 4.85
C ASN A 61 5.80 -16.92 3.35
N PRO A 62 5.13 -16.13 2.47
CA PRO A 62 5.47 -16.16 1.06
C PRO A 62 6.92 -15.73 0.86
N SER A 63 7.59 -16.32 -0.13
CA SER A 63 8.88 -15.83 -0.60
C SER A 63 8.74 -14.44 -1.25
N ASP A 64 9.86 -13.77 -1.48
CA ASP A 64 9.85 -12.45 -2.12
C ASP A 64 9.24 -12.50 -3.53
N ASP A 65 9.52 -13.57 -4.29
CA ASP A 65 8.97 -13.77 -5.63
C ASP A 65 7.45 -14.02 -5.57
N GLU A 66 6.99 -14.85 -4.63
CA GLU A 66 5.57 -15.08 -4.40
C GLU A 66 4.86 -13.79 -3.98
N MET A 67 5.45 -13.00 -3.07
CA MET A 67 4.89 -11.71 -2.64
C MET A 67 4.81 -10.74 -3.82
N THR A 68 5.85 -10.64 -4.63
CA THR A 68 5.86 -9.82 -5.85
C THR A 68 4.77 -10.24 -6.82
N SER A 69 4.59 -11.54 -7.01
CA SER A 69 3.53 -12.09 -7.84
C SER A 69 2.14 -11.76 -7.28
N LEU A 70 1.95 -11.88 -5.97
CA LEU A 70 0.70 -11.53 -5.30
C LEU A 70 0.35 -10.05 -5.48
N VAL A 71 1.30 -9.13 -5.26
CA VAL A 71 1.11 -7.69 -5.46
C VAL A 71 0.74 -7.38 -6.90
N ARG A 72 1.43 -7.97 -7.86
CA ARG A 72 1.21 -7.74 -9.30
C ARG A 72 -0.12 -8.27 -9.80
N ASN A 73 -0.57 -9.41 -9.29
CA ASN A 73 -1.78 -10.08 -9.75
C ASN A 73 -3.03 -9.64 -8.99
N ALA A 74 -2.90 -8.97 -7.85
CA ALA A 74 -4.04 -8.37 -7.16
C ALA A 74 -4.74 -7.34 -8.05
N HIS A 75 -6.08 -7.29 -8.00
CA HIS A 75 -6.82 -6.18 -8.59
C HIS A 75 -6.67 -4.93 -7.74
N VAL A 76 -6.77 -5.09 -6.44
CA VAL A 76 -6.59 -4.03 -5.44
C VAL A 76 -5.53 -4.44 -4.42
N ASN A 77 -4.52 -3.60 -4.20
CA ASN A 77 -3.62 -3.66 -3.07
C ASN A 77 -4.18 -2.77 -1.96
N LEU A 78 -4.66 -3.38 -0.88
CA LEU A 78 -5.29 -2.69 0.25
C LEU A 78 -4.27 -2.54 1.37
N LEU A 79 -3.86 -1.31 1.67
CA LEU A 79 -2.81 -1.03 2.64
C LEU A 79 -3.32 -0.10 3.73
N LEU A 80 -3.18 -0.54 4.97
CA LEU A 80 -3.57 0.24 6.14
C LEU A 80 -2.38 0.41 7.07
N THR A 81 -2.32 1.54 7.74
CA THR A 81 -1.40 1.80 8.86
C THR A 81 -2.05 2.76 9.85
N LYS A 82 -1.66 2.63 11.11
CA LYS A 82 -1.96 3.61 12.18
C LYS A 82 -0.77 4.56 12.42
N GLN A 83 0.37 4.29 11.77
CA GLN A 83 1.60 5.07 11.93
C GLN A 83 1.76 6.04 10.77
N SER A 84 1.81 7.34 11.08
CA SER A 84 2.08 8.39 10.09
C SER A 84 3.56 8.48 9.69
N THR A 85 4.45 8.02 10.55
CA THR A 85 5.91 8.12 10.36
C THR A 85 6.52 6.91 9.66
N GLY A 86 7.74 7.07 9.14
CA GLY A 86 8.56 6.01 8.54
C GLY A 86 8.35 5.84 7.03
N LEU A 87 9.28 5.11 6.41
CA LEU A 87 9.25 4.83 4.98
C LEU A 87 8.09 3.89 4.63
N LYS A 88 7.26 4.31 3.69
CA LYS A 88 6.09 3.55 3.23
C LYS A 88 6.46 2.56 2.12
N LEU A 89 7.46 1.68 2.37
CA LEU A 89 8.00 0.76 1.36
C LEU A 89 6.92 -0.14 0.73
N LYS A 90 5.97 -0.62 1.52
CA LYS A 90 4.86 -1.43 0.99
C LYS A 90 3.97 -0.64 0.04
N LEU A 91 3.76 0.66 0.29
CA LEU A 91 3.01 1.53 -0.61
C LEU A 91 3.76 1.74 -1.93
N LEU A 92 5.04 2.08 -1.86
CA LEU A 92 5.88 2.22 -3.05
C LEU A 92 5.90 0.95 -3.89
N ASN A 93 6.13 -0.21 -3.26
CA ASN A 93 6.11 -1.51 -3.95
C ASN A 93 4.76 -1.77 -4.65
N SER A 94 3.65 -1.47 -3.97
CA SER A 94 2.32 -1.66 -4.55
C SER A 94 2.01 -0.68 -5.68
N LEU A 95 2.50 0.56 -5.61
CA LEU A 95 2.36 1.54 -6.68
C LEU A 95 3.20 1.20 -7.91
N PHE A 96 4.42 0.63 -7.71
CA PHE A 96 5.30 0.23 -8.82
C PHE A 96 4.86 -1.06 -9.51
N ASN A 97 4.42 -2.05 -8.73
CA ASN A 97 4.19 -3.40 -9.24
C ASN A 97 2.72 -3.78 -9.34
N GLY A 98 1.85 -3.11 -8.59
CA GLY A 98 0.45 -3.46 -8.46
C GLY A 98 -0.49 -2.63 -9.34
N ARG A 99 -1.78 -2.98 -9.28
CA ARG A 99 -2.86 -2.23 -9.93
C ARG A 99 -3.42 -1.15 -9.01
N PHE A 100 -4.69 -1.18 -8.67
CA PHE A 100 -5.27 -0.20 -7.75
C PHE A 100 -4.64 -0.29 -6.36
N CYS A 101 -4.32 0.87 -5.77
CA CYS A 101 -3.88 0.99 -4.38
C CYS A 101 -4.99 1.71 -3.59
N VAL A 102 -5.61 0.99 -2.66
CA VAL A 102 -6.61 1.54 -1.74
C VAL A 102 -5.96 1.66 -0.37
N VAL A 103 -5.97 2.85 0.21
CA VAL A 103 -5.21 3.14 1.42
C VAL A 103 -6.00 4.05 2.37
N ASN A 104 -5.72 3.97 3.67
CA ASN A 104 -6.20 4.99 4.61
C ASN A 104 -5.30 6.24 4.55
N GLU A 105 -5.83 7.38 5.00
CA GLU A 105 -5.16 8.68 4.94
C GLU A 105 -3.76 8.65 5.60
N THR A 106 -3.64 8.00 6.75
CA THR A 106 -2.36 7.84 7.46
C THR A 106 -1.28 7.14 6.62
N MET A 107 -1.66 6.30 5.66
CA MET A 107 -0.69 5.62 4.77
C MET A 107 0.03 6.60 3.84
N VAL A 108 -0.60 7.70 3.45
CA VAL A 108 -0.05 8.70 2.52
C VAL A 108 0.38 9.99 3.21
N GLU A 109 0.14 10.10 4.52
CA GLU A 109 0.53 11.26 5.31
C GLU A 109 2.05 11.51 5.23
N GLY A 110 2.42 12.77 5.03
CA GLY A 110 3.83 13.16 4.85
C GLY A 110 4.45 12.72 3.51
N THR A 111 3.64 12.25 2.57
CA THR A 111 4.08 11.89 1.21
C THR A 111 3.28 12.66 0.15
N ASN A 112 3.79 12.71 -1.08
CA ASN A 112 3.03 13.26 -2.21
C ASN A 112 2.25 12.16 -2.97
N LEU A 113 2.07 10.96 -2.36
CA LEU A 113 1.55 9.77 -3.04
C LEU A 113 0.03 9.67 -3.03
N GLY A 114 -0.67 10.52 -2.28
CA GLY A 114 -2.14 10.47 -2.15
C GLY A 114 -2.88 10.51 -3.50
N ASN A 115 -2.38 11.30 -4.45
CA ASN A 115 -2.98 11.40 -5.79
C ASN A 115 -2.82 10.13 -6.65
N LEU A 116 -1.96 9.19 -6.24
CA LEU A 116 -1.76 7.90 -6.90
C LEU A 116 -2.57 6.78 -6.26
N CYS A 117 -3.31 7.08 -5.19
CA CYS A 117 -4.06 6.13 -4.38
C CYS A 117 -5.55 6.47 -4.35
N ILE A 118 -6.34 5.49 -4.00
CA ILE A 118 -7.76 5.67 -3.68
C ILE A 118 -7.87 5.68 -2.16
N LEU A 119 -8.32 6.79 -1.61
CA LEU A 119 -8.44 6.96 -0.16
C LEU A 119 -9.77 6.42 0.35
N PHE A 120 -9.76 5.83 1.54
CA PHE A 120 -10.95 5.52 2.31
C PHE A 120 -10.79 6.02 3.75
N ASP A 121 -11.89 6.40 4.37
CA ASP A 121 -11.92 6.92 5.73
C ASP A 121 -12.36 5.83 6.72
N LYS A 122 -13.46 5.14 6.42
CA LYS A 122 -14.06 4.15 7.32
C LYS A 122 -14.18 2.79 6.65
N PRO A 123 -14.11 1.68 7.42
CA PRO A 123 -14.35 0.33 6.89
C PRO A 123 -15.70 0.19 6.19
N SER A 124 -16.75 0.90 6.66
CA SER A 124 -18.08 0.90 6.04
C SER A 124 -18.09 1.36 4.59
N ASP A 125 -17.19 2.29 4.24
CA ASP A 125 -17.13 2.87 2.89
C ASP A 125 -16.31 1.98 1.94
N LEU A 126 -15.54 1.06 2.53
CA LEU A 126 -14.59 0.24 1.78
C LEU A 126 -15.29 -0.82 0.93
N VAL A 127 -16.41 -1.39 1.40
CA VAL A 127 -17.16 -2.40 0.64
C VAL A 127 -17.58 -1.84 -0.71
N ALA A 128 -18.32 -0.74 -0.74
CA ALA A 128 -18.80 -0.12 -1.98
C ALA A 128 -17.63 0.29 -2.89
N LYS A 129 -16.57 0.91 -2.33
CA LYS A 129 -15.39 1.29 -3.11
C LYS A 129 -14.69 0.09 -3.76
N LEU A 130 -14.56 -1.03 -3.04
CA LEU A 130 -13.96 -2.24 -3.58
C LEU A 130 -14.85 -2.84 -4.68
N GLU A 131 -16.16 -2.95 -4.46
CA GLU A 131 -17.10 -3.47 -5.44
C GLU A 131 -17.08 -2.64 -6.72
N ASP A 132 -17.12 -1.31 -6.62
CA ASP A 132 -16.98 -0.40 -7.76
C ASP A 132 -15.67 -0.62 -8.52
N LEU A 133 -14.54 -0.77 -7.82
CA LEU A 133 -13.25 -1.01 -8.46
C LEU A 133 -13.21 -2.32 -9.25
N PHE A 134 -13.93 -3.36 -8.80
CA PHE A 134 -13.99 -4.63 -9.54
C PHE A 134 -14.87 -4.56 -10.80
N THR A 135 -15.61 -3.47 -11.02
CA THR A 135 -16.36 -3.21 -12.26
C THR A 135 -15.51 -2.51 -13.33
N VAL A 136 -14.34 -1.98 -12.99
CA VAL A 136 -13.48 -1.21 -13.90
C VAL A 136 -12.15 -1.91 -14.15
N ASP A 137 -11.64 -1.79 -15.38
CA ASP A 137 -10.32 -2.28 -15.72
C ASP A 137 -9.24 -1.28 -15.31
N PHE A 138 -8.13 -1.82 -14.81
CA PHE A 138 -6.93 -1.01 -14.56
C PHE A 138 -6.24 -0.69 -15.90
N LYS A 139 -6.15 0.57 -16.23
CA LYS A 139 -5.65 1.06 -17.52
C LYS A 139 -4.14 1.28 -17.53
N ALA A 140 -3.52 1.09 -18.69
CA ALA A 140 -2.08 1.31 -18.87
C ALA A 140 -1.66 2.77 -18.60
N GLU A 141 -2.55 3.72 -18.86
CA GLU A 141 -2.33 5.15 -18.60
C GLU A 141 -2.07 5.44 -17.11
N GLU A 142 -2.65 4.64 -16.21
CA GLU A 142 -2.38 4.76 -14.77
C GLU A 142 -0.94 4.36 -14.41
N LEU A 143 -0.37 3.36 -15.09
CA LEU A 143 1.03 3.00 -14.92
C LEU A 143 1.95 4.13 -15.40
N GLN A 144 1.67 4.69 -16.58
CA GLN A 144 2.45 5.79 -17.11
C GLN A 144 2.39 7.02 -16.19
N ARG A 145 1.20 7.38 -15.70
CA ARG A 145 1.01 8.46 -14.73
C ARG A 145 1.85 8.27 -13.45
N ARG A 146 1.94 7.05 -12.95
CA ARG A 146 2.78 6.72 -11.79
C ARG A 146 4.26 6.81 -12.11
N GLU A 147 4.68 6.30 -13.25
CA GLU A 147 6.07 6.37 -13.72
C GLU A 147 6.55 7.82 -13.86
N ASP A 148 5.77 8.66 -14.54
CA ASP A 148 6.04 10.10 -14.70
C ASP A 148 6.13 10.78 -13.32
N PHE A 149 5.25 10.44 -12.39
CA PHE A 149 5.27 10.97 -11.03
C PHE A 149 6.54 10.57 -10.29
N PHE A 150 6.93 9.31 -10.34
CA PHE A 150 8.13 8.84 -9.68
C PHE A 150 9.40 9.41 -10.28
N GLN A 151 9.48 9.54 -11.60
CA GLN A 151 10.59 10.21 -12.26
C GLN A 151 10.72 11.65 -11.79
N LYS A 152 9.61 12.36 -11.65
CA LYS A 152 9.59 13.76 -11.23
C LYS A 152 9.95 13.98 -9.76
N TYR A 153 9.45 13.15 -8.86
CA TYR A 153 9.52 13.41 -7.41
C TYR A 153 10.46 12.48 -6.64
N TYR A 154 10.83 11.33 -7.21
CA TYR A 154 11.64 10.29 -6.57
C TYR A 154 12.88 9.91 -7.38
N SER A 155 13.24 10.73 -8.37
CA SER A 155 14.49 10.55 -9.13
C SER A 155 15.70 10.73 -8.20
N ASN A 156 16.55 9.73 -8.13
CA ASN A 156 17.81 9.80 -7.38
C ASN A 156 18.74 10.89 -7.92
N ILE A 157 18.67 11.18 -9.22
CA ILE A 157 19.47 12.22 -9.89
C ILE A 157 19.02 13.60 -9.43
N ASP A 158 17.72 13.87 -9.40
CA ASP A 158 17.20 15.17 -9.00
C ASP A 158 17.29 15.39 -7.49
N SER A 159 17.11 14.32 -6.71
CA SER A 159 17.38 14.33 -5.27
C SER A 159 18.85 14.65 -4.98
N GLY A 160 19.79 14.01 -5.69
CA GLY A 160 21.22 14.30 -5.59
C GLY A 160 21.56 15.73 -5.98
N ARG A 161 21.01 16.24 -7.08
CA ARG A 161 21.19 17.65 -7.51
C ARG A 161 20.67 18.64 -6.48
N THR A 162 19.50 18.36 -5.89
CA THR A 162 18.90 19.21 -4.85
C THR A 162 19.77 19.25 -3.58
N ILE A 163 20.30 18.11 -3.14
CA ILE A 163 21.23 18.05 -2.01
C ILE A 163 22.49 18.86 -2.29
N VAL A 164 23.12 18.63 -3.45
CA VAL A 164 24.32 19.37 -3.87
C VAL A 164 24.04 20.87 -3.91
N LYS A 165 22.93 21.29 -4.53
CA LYS A 165 22.55 22.71 -4.60
C LYS A 165 22.39 23.32 -3.20
N ASN A 166 21.71 22.63 -2.28
CA ASN A 166 21.51 23.12 -0.91
C ASN A 166 22.83 23.25 -0.13
N ILE A 167 23.75 22.29 -0.30
CA ILE A 167 25.08 22.34 0.33
C ILE A 167 25.90 23.54 -0.17
N TYR A 168 25.86 23.81 -1.47
CA TYR A 168 26.65 24.90 -2.06
C TYR A 168 25.97 26.27 -1.93
N SER A 169 24.64 26.35 -1.87
CA SER A 169 23.93 27.62 -1.64
C SER A 169 24.12 28.15 -0.21
N ASN A 170 24.24 27.25 0.78
CA ASN A 170 24.51 27.66 2.17
C ASN A 170 25.97 28.09 2.43
N LYS A 171 26.90 27.75 1.55
CA LYS A 171 28.30 28.23 1.67
C LYS A 171 28.52 29.68 1.23
N GLY A 172 27.52 30.32 0.61
CA GLY A 172 27.58 31.72 0.19
C GLY A 172 27.11 32.74 1.22
N GLN A 173 26.61 32.30 2.38
CA GLN A 173 26.11 33.22 3.42
C GLN A 173 27.03 33.40 4.64
N ASP A 174 28.16 32.67 4.70
CA ASP A 174 29.10 32.74 5.85
C ASP A 174 30.42 33.48 5.54
N VAL A 175 30.44 34.41 4.63
CA VAL A 175 31.69 35.18 4.28
C VAL A 175 31.55 36.67 4.53
N ASP A 176 30.57 37.17 5.26
CA ASP A 176 30.50 38.57 5.67
C ASP A 176 30.41 38.75 7.20
N LEU A 177 31.37 38.18 7.93
CA LEU A 177 31.68 38.55 9.33
C LEU A 177 33.15 38.29 9.61
N LEU A 178 34.02 39.17 9.13
CA LEU A 178 35.32 39.54 9.76
C LEU A 178 35.65 40.95 9.34
#